data_15e564f97c23a7ca8d7fe7413eca585d
#
_entry.id   15e564f97c23a7ca8d7fe7413eca585d
#
_cell.length_a   1.000
_cell.length_b   1.000
_cell.length_c   1.000
_cell.angle_alpha   90.00
_cell.angle_beta   90.00
_cell.angle_gamma   90.00
#
_symmetry.space_group_name_H-M   'P 1'
#
loop_
_entity.id
_entity.type
_entity.pdbx_description
1 polymer ?
#
loop_
_entity_poly.entity_id
_entity_poly.type
_entity_poly.pdbx_seq_one_letter_code
_entity_poly.pdbx_strand_id
1 'polypeptide(L)'
;MIPERLSRLRREMEQRRIDVYVVPTADFHESEYVGAHFKARSYITGFTGSAGTAIITMTEAGLWTDARYFLQAKHQLENTGVTLYRMGEEGVPTIMEYLRSALPEGGTLGFDGRVINARLGAEFLALAEEKNARLAVGEDLVGIIWDDRPELPHAPVRILTAEYSGRSTADKLADVRAEMEKQGASVHLLTSLYDIAWLLNVRGGDIDYVPVVLSYLALTEEQCLWFVQDAVLTDELRAYLAENRIETRPYESFYDYAAAIPAGETVLLDKRVCNYRLVSELCEGVEIVDETNPSVLMKSIKNETEQKNTVNAHIKDGVAVTKFIYWLKKNIGKTPMTELSASDYLAARRAEQEGFLDLSFDTICAYGAHAAIIHYAPTPETDIPLEAHGLLLVDSGGHYLEGTTDITRTIALGPVTDAERADFTRVLRSHLHLANARFLHGCTGLNLDILAREPLWEADLDYKHGTGHGVGHILNVHEGPNGFRWRQSPERSEGSVLEEGMITTDEPGLYIEDAYGIRIESELLCRKGVKNEFGQFMYFQNLTCAPIDLDAIDVNALTVTERRWLNEYHAAVYETVAPHLTEDERVWLRDATRAI
;
A
#
# COMPACT_ATOMS: atom_id res chain seq x y z
N MET A 1 5.04 18.48 -23.56
CA MET A 1 4.39 17.24 -24.06
C MET A 1 5.33 16.05 -23.86
N ILE A 2 4.80 14.82 -23.70
CA ILE A 2 5.63 13.61 -23.45
C ILE A 2 6.69 13.37 -24.55
N PRO A 3 6.38 13.43 -25.85
CA PRO A 3 7.39 13.26 -26.89
C PRO A 3 8.57 14.24 -26.80
N GLU A 4 8.34 15.46 -26.34
CA GLU A 4 9.39 16.44 -26.13
C GLU A 4 10.28 16.09 -24.92
N ARG A 5 9.67 15.63 -23.80
CA ARG A 5 10.41 15.16 -22.62
C ARG A 5 11.30 13.96 -22.96
N LEU A 6 10.76 12.98 -23.72
CA LEU A 6 11.53 11.85 -24.23
C LEU A 6 12.71 12.31 -25.12
N SER A 7 12.49 13.30 -25.97
CA SER A 7 13.55 13.85 -26.83
C SER A 7 14.62 14.58 -26.00
N ARG A 8 14.24 15.29 -24.92
CA ARG A 8 15.20 15.92 -23.98
C ARG A 8 16.02 14.86 -23.25
N LEU A 9 15.35 13.81 -22.73
CA LEU A 9 16.03 12.71 -22.03
C LEU A 9 17.05 12.00 -22.94
N ARG A 10 16.66 11.68 -24.18
CA ARG A 10 17.57 11.05 -25.14
C ARG A 10 18.81 11.90 -25.44
N ARG A 11 18.71 13.23 -25.47
CA ARG A 11 19.88 14.12 -25.59
C ARG A 11 20.83 13.99 -24.40
N GLU A 12 20.29 13.91 -23.17
CA GLU A 12 21.13 13.69 -21.98
C GLU A 12 21.77 12.30 -21.98
N MET A 13 21.06 11.28 -22.44
CA MET A 13 21.58 9.92 -22.63
C MET A 13 22.72 9.92 -23.67
N GLU A 14 22.53 10.56 -24.83
CA GLU A 14 23.54 10.66 -25.89
C GLU A 14 24.84 11.32 -25.41
N GLN A 15 24.73 12.45 -24.70
CA GLN A 15 25.89 13.17 -24.14
C GLN A 15 26.72 12.29 -23.20
N ARG A 16 26.07 11.39 -22.45
CA ARG A 16 26.68 10.46 -21.49
C ARG A 16 26.98 9.08 -22.05
N ARG A 17 26.61 8.84 -23.33
CA ARG A 17 26.76 7.55 -24.00
C ARG A 17 26.00 6.45 -23.26
N ILE A 18 24.77 6.73 -22.86
CA ILE A 18 23.85 5.78 -22.25
C ILE A 18 22.91 5.26 -23.34
N ASP A 19 22.87 3.95 -23.51
CA ASP A 19 22.06 3.30 -24.55
C ASP A 19 20.64 2.99 -24.08
N VAL A 20 20.50 2.63 -22.81
CA VAL A 20 19.22 2.30 -22.16
C VAL A 20 19.15 2.99 -20.80
N TYR A 21 18.03 3.64 -20.49
CA TYR A 21 17.78 4.29 -19.20
C TYR A 21 16.49 3.79 -18.54
N VAL A 22 16.57 3.40 -17.26
CA VAL A 22 15.46 2.84 -16.48
C VAL A 22 14.92 3.87 -15.49
N VAL A 23 13.60 4.05 -15.45
CA VAL A 23 12.91 4.98 -14.56
C VAL A 23 11.74 4.26 -13.90
N PRO A 24 11.88 3.77 -12.66
CA PRO A 24 10.78 3.11 -11.94
C PRO A 24 9.85 4.13 -11.28
N THR A 25 8.72 3.64 -10.76
CA THR A 25 8.02 4.33 -9.68
C THR A 25 8.76 3.99 -8.38
N ALA A 26 9.57 4.89 -7.88
CA ALA A 26 10.27 4.73 -6.61
C ALA A 26 10.73 6.09 -6.09
N ASP A 27 10.94 6.17 -4.79
CA ASP A 27 11.71 7.21 -4.12
C ASP A 27 13.05 6.64 -3.63
N PHE A 28 13.79 7.39 -2.83
CA PHE A 28 15.07 6.93 -2.27
C PHE A 28 14.94 5.89 -1.16
N HIS A 29 13.70 5.55 -0.79
CA HIS A 29 13.33 4.73 0.37
C HIS A 29 12.54 3.47 -0.01
N GLU A 30 12.31 3.23 -1.31
CA GLU A 30 11.45 2.15 -1.83
C GLU A 30 10.02 2.22 -1.26
N SER A 31 9.49 3.44 -1.09
CA SER A 31 8.11 3.64 -0.67
C SER A 31 7.14 3.22 -1.78
N GLU A 32 6.00 2.64 -1.41
CA GLU A 32 4.96 2.25 -2.37
C GLU A 32 4.31 3.47 -3.02
N TYR A 33 3.95 4.47 -2.21
CA TYR A 33 3.50 5.77 -2.68
C TYR A 33 4.68 6.74 -2.61
N VAL A 34 4.83 7.54 -3.65
CA VAL A 34 5.96 8.47 -3.76
C VAL A 34 5.48 9.91 -3.74
N GLY A 35 6.19 10.75 -2.99
CA GLY A 35 5.94 12.18 -2.97
C GLY A 35 6.13 12.83 -4.35
N ALA A 36 5.60 14.04 -4.54
CA ALA A 36 5.58 14.75 -5.82
C ALA A 36 6.98 14.92 -6.45
N HIS A 37 8.02 15.10 -5.62
CA HIS A 37 9.42 15.18 -6.06
C HIS A 37 9.88 13.93 -6.84
N PHE A 38 9.38 12.76 -6.47
CA PHE A 38 9.82 11.46 -6.99
C PHE A 38 8.98 10.93 -8.16
N LYS A 39 8.00 11.68 -8.66
CA LYS A 39 7.11 11.25 -9.76
C LYS A 39 7.79 11.30 -11.15
N ALA A 40 9.09 10.94 -11.22
CA ALA A 40 9.90 10.97 -12.45
C ALA A 40 9.34 10.07 -13.57
N ARG A 41 8.87 8.85 -13.24
CA ARG A 41 8.26 7.95 -14.20
C ARG A 41 6.96 8.55 -14.78
N SER A 42 6.13 9.16 -13.96
CA SER A 42 4.92 9.84 -14.41
C SER A 42 5.26 11.06 -15.28
N TYR A 43 6.28 11.85 -14.89
CA TYR A 43 6.73 12.97 -15.68
C TYR A 43 7.17 12.56 -17.10
N ILE A 44 7.94 11.46 -17.23
CA ILE A 44 8.51 11.08 -18.53
C ILE A 44 7.53 10.28 -19.41
N THR A 45 6.51 9.62 -18.85
CA THR A 45 5.57 8.77 -19.60
C THR A 45 4.17 9.36 -19.75
N GLY A 46 3.73 10.20 -18.81
CA GLY A 46 2.35 10.67 -18.67
C GLY A 46 1.43 9.68 -17.95
N PHE A 47 1.90 8.50 -17.58
CA PHE A 47 1.13 7.52 -16.82
C PHE A 47 1.17 7.86 -15.33
N THR A 48 0.01 7.93 -14.66
CA THR A 48 -0.12 8.39 -13.26
C THR A 48 -0.37 7.26 -12.25
N GLY A 49 -0.58 6.02 -12.69
CA GLY A 49 -0.77 4.88 -11.78
C GLY A 49 0.40 4.71 -10.80
N SER A 50 0.17 4.12 -9.63
CA SER A 50 1.17 4.07 -8.55
C SER A 50 2.29 3.05 -8.78
N ALA A 51 2.16 2.12 -9.74
CA ALA A 51 3.18 1.11 -10.01
C ALA A 51 3.53 1.02 -11.49
N GLY A 52 4.83 0.97 -11.79
CA GLY A 52 5.33 0.76 -13.15
C GLY A 52 6.78 1.21 -13.32
N THR A 53 7.42 0.65 -14.35
CA THR A 53 8.79 0.98 -14.73
C THR A 53 8.84 1.40 -16.19
N ALA A 54 9.41 2.56 -16.45
CA ALA A 54 9.69 3.00 -17.81
C ALA A 54 11.11 2.62 -18.23
N ILE A 55 11.26 2.13 -19.45
CA ILE A 55 12.57 1.87 -20.08
C ILE A 55 12.64 2.68 -21.36
N ILE A 56 13.66 3.51 -21.46
CA ILE A 56 13.89 4.41 -22.58
C ILE A 56 15.19 4.01 -23.28
N THR A 57 15.10 3.77 -24.59
CA THR A 57 16.25 3.62 -25.48
C THR A 57 16.37 4.84 -26.39
N MET A 58 17.39 4.87 -27.24
CA MET A 58 17.54 5.96 -28.22
C MET A 58 16.40 6.05 -29.22
N THR A 59 15.66 4.96 -29.44
CA THR A 59 14.60 4.87 -30.46
C THR A 59 13.22 4.54 -29.88
N GLU A 60 13.15 3.83 -28.76
CA GLU A 60 11.90 3.32 -28.18
C GLU A 60 11.70 3.82 -26.75
N ALA A 61 10.48 3.76 -26.27
CA ALA A 61 10.12 3.96 -24.88
C ALA A 61 9.00 2.98 -24.53
N GLY A 62 9.14 2.27 -23.41
CA GLY A 62 8.16 1.31 -22.91
C GLY A 62 7.80 1.55 -21.46
N LEU A 63 6.57 1.22 -21.08
CA LEU A 63 6.09 1.19 -19.71
C LEU A 63 5.64 -0.23 -19.35
N TRP A 64 6.25 -0.82 -18.35
CA TRP A 64 5.82 -2.06 -17.71
C TRP A 64 4.97 -1.73 -16.49
N THR A 65 3.74 -2.26 -16.44
CA THR A 65 2.86 -2.12 -15.27
C THR A 65 2.03 -3.39 -15.07
N ASP A 66 1.44 -3.56 -13.89
CA ASP A 66 0.66 -4.76 -13.54
C ASP A 66 -0.83 -4.63 -13.89
N ALA A 67 -1.58 -5.72 -13.69
CA ALA A 67 -2.96 -5.86 -14.15
C ALA A 67 -3.94 -4.83 -13.56
N ARG A 68 -3.64 -4.24 -12.40
CA ARG A 68 -4.45 -3.18 -11.77
C ARG A 68 -4.57 -1.93 -12.64
N TYR A 69 -3.57 -1.70 -13.51
CA TYR A 69 -3.39 -0.46 -14.27
C TYR A 69 -3.50 -0.63 -15.79
N PHE A 70 -3.76 -1.82 -16.33
CA PHE A 70 -3.77 -2.03 -17.79
C PHE A 70 -4.71 -1.10 -18.54
N LEU A 71 -5.93 -0.90 -18.03
CA LEU A 71 -6.92 -0.01 -18.66
C LEU A 71 -6.50 1.46 -18.54
N GLN A 72 -6.09 1.90 -17.37
CA GLN A 72 -5.62 3.27 -17.15
C GLN A 72 -4.41 3.58 -18.04
N ALA A 73 -3.40 2.71 -18.06
CA ALA A 73 -2.22 2.90 -18.89
C ALA A 73 -2.54 2.91 -20.38
N LYS A 74 -3.45 2.05 -20.85
CA LYS A 74 -3.92 2.05 -22.24
C LYS A 74 -4.43 3.43 -22.65
N HIS A 75 -5.26 4.07 -21.82
CA HIS A 75 -5.80 5.39 -22.11
C HIS A 75 -4.76 6.51 -21.98
N GLN A 76 -3.96 6.51 -20.90
CA GLN A 76 -3.02 7.60 -20.63
C GLN A 76 -1.80 7.61 -21.56
N LEU A 77 -1.42 6.46 -22.13
CA LEU A 77 -0.29 6.37 -23.05
C LEU A 77 -0.66 6.65 -24.53
N GLU A 78 -1.91 6.89 -24.83
CA GLU A 78 -2.33 7.24 -26.21
C GLU A 78 -1.60 8.50 -26.68
N ASN A 79 -1.01 8.41 -27.89
CA ASN A 79 -0.26 9.50 -28.53
C ASN A 79 0.98 10.02 -27.77
N THR A 80 1.47 9.30 -26.75
CA THR A 80 2.70 9.65 -26.00
C THR A 80 3.98 9.16 -26.65
N GLY A 81 3.90 8.14 -27.48
CA GLY A 81 5.07 7.43 -28.03
C GLY A 81 5.67 6.41 -27.04
N VAL A 82 4.97 6.10 -25.96
CA VAL A 82 5.34 5.07 -24.97
C VAL A 82 4.50 3.82 -25.20
N THR A 83 5.13 2.67 -25.38
CA THR A 83 4.47 1.38 -25.56
C THR A 83 4.10 0.76 -24.20
N LEU A 84 2.86 0.28 -24.05
CA LEU A 84 2.42 -0.45 -22.86
C LEU A 84 2.86 -1.92 -22.94
N TYR A 85 3.59 -2.38 -21.92
CA TYR A 85 3.93 -3.77 -21.68
C TYR A 85 3.13 -4.29 -20.47
N ARG A 86 2.18 -5.18 -20.69
CA ARG A 86 1.29 -5.75 -19.67
C ARG A 86 1.99 -6.88 -18.93
N MET A 87 2.55 -6.57 -17.77
CA MET A 87 3.33 -7.53 -16.97
C MET A 87 2.51 -8.80 -16.66
N GLY A 88 3.13 -9.96 -16.93
CA GLY A 88 2.54 -11.27 -16.64
C GLY A 88 1.60 -11.83 -17.71
N GLU A 89 1.32 -11.07 -18.78
CA GLU A 89 0.55 -11.59 -19.93
C GLU A 89 1.46 -12.41 -20.88
N GLU A 90 0.87 -13.41 -21.54
CA GLU A 90 1.59 -14.28 -22.45
C GLU A 90 2.22 -13.50 -23.63
N GLY A 91 3.49 -13.75 -23.90
CA GLY A 91 4.24 -13.09 -24.99
C GLY A 91 4.74 -11.68 -24.64
N VAL A 92 4.50 -11.18 -23.45
CA VAL A 92 5.05 -9.90 -22.98
C VAL A 92 6.39 -10.15 -22.26
N PRO A 93 7.52 -9.55 -22.73
CA PRO A 93 8.80 -9.74 -22.09
C PRO A 93 8.83 -9.11 -20.70
N THR A 94 9.48 -9.76 -19.75
CA THR A 94 9.85 -9.16 -18.47
C THR A 94 10.82 -7.98 -18.69
N ILE A 95 10.97 -7.13 -17.67
CA ILE A 95 11.94 -6.03 -17.70
C ILE A 95 13.35 -6.55 -18.03
N MET A 96 13.79 -7.63 -17.37
CA MET A 96 15.12 -8.21 -17.59
C MET A 96 15.28 -8.84 -18.99
N GLU A 97 14.27 -9.49 -19.53
CA GLU A 97 14.29 -10.01 -20.90
C GLU A 97 14.37 -8.89 -21.94
N TYR A 98 13.60 -7.81 -21.74
CA TYR A 98 13.67 -6.65 -22.61
C TYR A 98 15.04 -5.96 -22.52
N LEU A 99 15.57 -5.70 -21.31
CA LEU A 99 16.90 -5.11 -21.13
C LEU A 99 18.00 -5.95 -21.78
N ARG A 100 17.93 -7.29 -21.66
CA ARG A 100 18.89 -8.20 -22.30
C ARG A 100 18.87 -8.07 -23.82
N SER A 101 17.71 -7.79 -24.43
CA SER A 101 17.60 -7.59 -25.88
C SER A 101 17.97 -6.18 -26.32
N ALA A 102 17.65 -5.16 -25.51
CA ALA A 102 17.80 -3.75 -25.85
C ALA A 102 19.23 -3.21 -25.57
N LEU A 103 19.92 -3.76 -24.55
CA LEU A 103 21.28 -3.33 -24.21
C LEU A 103 22.30 -3.93 -25.21
N PRO A 104 23.01 -3.10 -25.99
CA PRO A 104 24.03 -3.60 -26.92
C PRO A 104 25.26 -4.13 -26.17
N GLU A 105 25.99 -5.02 -26.82
CA GLU A 105 27.30 -5.48 -26.35
C GLU A 105 28.26 -4.29 -26.17
N GLY A 106 28.89 -4.17 -25.00
CA GLY A 106 29.75 -3.05 -24.67
C GLY A 106 29.03 -1.72 -24.42
N GLY A 107 27.68 -1.73 -24.40
CA GLY A 107 26.86 -0.55 -24.21
C GLY A 107 26.86 -0.01 -22.76
N THR A 108 25.89 0.86 -22.47
CA THR A 108 25.74 1.44 -21.13
C THR A 108 24.26 1.40 -20.70
N LEU A 109 23.98 0.79 -19.56
CA LEU A 109 22.70 0.82 -18.87
C LEU A 109 22.74 1.92 -17.81
N GLY A 110 21.81 2.88 -17.87
CA GLY A 110 21.72 3.99 -16.93
C GLY A 110 20.48 3.92 -16.05
N PHE A 111 20.61 4.39 -14.81
CA PHE A 111 19.52 4.64 -13.87
C PHE A 111 20.02 5.50 -12.70
N ASP A 112 19.12 6.14 -11.96
CA ASP A 112 19.48 6.74 -10.67
C ASP A 112 19.59 5.62 -9.61
N GLY A 113 20.78 5.40 -9.09
CA GLY A 113 21.04 4.36 -8.09
C GLY A 113 20.28 4.52 -6.78
N ARG A 114 19.67 5.70 -6.55
CA ARG A 114 18.86 5.97 -5.36
C ARG A 114 17.40 5.46 -5.47
N VAL A 115 16.90 5.20 -6.70
CA VAL A 115 15.52 4.76 -6.95
C VAL A 115 15.43 3.34 -7.50
N ILE A 116 16.51 2.60 -7.49
CA ILE A 116 16.58 1.16 -7.80
C ILE A 116 17.05 0.45 -6.53
N ASN A 117 16.29 -0.52 -6.04
CA ASN A 117 16.72 -1.27 -4.86
C ASN A 117 17.99 -2.09 -5.15
N ALA A 118 18.71 -2.42 -4.08
CA ALA A 118 20.03 -3.04 -4.20
C ALA A 118 19.98 -4.43 -4.85
N ARG A 119 18.88 -5.17 -4.69
CA ARG A 119 18.70 -6.50 -5.31
C ARG A 119 18.54 -6.37 -6.83
N LEU A 120 17.64 -5.51 -7.28
CA LEU A 120 17.43 -5.27 -8.72
C LEU A 120 18.69 -4.64 -9.35
N GLY A 121 19.36 -3.73 -8.64
CA GLY A 121 20.63 -3.16 -9.09
C GLY A 121 21.73 -4.20 -9.27
N ALA A 122 21.78 -5.23 -8.42
CA ALA A 122 22.70 -6.35 -8.59
C ALA A 122 22.35 -7.22 -9.83
N GLU A 123 21.06 -7.39 -10.15
CA GLU A 123 20.64 -8.05 -11.38
C GLU A 123 21.03 -7.24 -12.63
N PHE A 124 20.94 -5.91 -12.57
CA PHE A 124 21.40 -5.03 -13.64
C PHE A 124 22.92 -5.07 -13.81
N LEU A 125 23.66 -5.18 -12.71
CA LEU A 125 25.11 -5.36 -12.76
C LEU A 125 25.48 -6.68 -13.43
N ALA A 126 24.84 -7.78 -13.04
CA ALA A 126 25.08 -9.08 -13.65
C ALA A 126 24.77 -9.08 -15.17
N LEU A 127 23.67 -8.41 -15.58
CA LEU A 127 23.36 -8.22 -17.00
C LEU A 127 24.41 -7.39 -17.71
N ALA A 128 24.92 -6.31 -17.10
CA ALA A 128 25.96 -5.50 -17.69
C ALA A 128 27.27 -6.30 -17.86
N GLU A 129 27.64 -7.13 -16.90
CA GLU A 129 28.79 -8.05 -17.00
C GLU A 129 28.60 -9.07 -18.13
N GLU A 130 27.42 -9.70 -18.23
CA GLU A 130 27.06 -10.64 -19.33
C GLU A 130 27.26 -9.99 -20.71
N LYS A 131 26.97 -8.70 -20.84
CA LYS A 131 27.02 -7.92 -22.08
C LYS A 131 28.35 -7.15 -22.28
N ASN A 132 29.35 -7.32 -21.42
CA ASN A 132 30.53 -6.47 -21.37
C ASN A 132 30.18 -4.97 -21.35
N ALA A 133 29.00 -4.62 -20.83
CA ALA A 133 28.44 -3.28 -20.76
C ALA A 133 28.85 -2.58 -19.46
N ARG A 134 28.49 -1.31 -19.34
CA ARG A 134 28.75 -0.50 -18.14
C ARG A 134 27.44 -0.11 -17.48
N LEU A 135 27.48 0.15 -16.16
CA LEU A 135 26.41 0.83 -15.44
C LEU A 135 26.74 2.33 -15.30
N ALA A 136 25.71 3.17 -15.50
CA ALA A 136 25.76 4.61 -15.23
C ALA A 136 24.68 4.92 -14.17
N VAL A 137 25.08 5.00 -12.89
CA VAL A 137 24.15 4.99 -11.74
C VAL A 137 24.16 6.27 -10.90
N GLY A 138 24.98 7.27 -11.28
CA GLY A 138 25.26 8.46 -10.46
C GLY A 138 24.34 9.65 -10.71
N GLU A 139 23.49 9.63 -11.74
CA GLU A 139 22.74 10.82 -12.15
C GLU A 139 21.27 10.53 -12.42
N ASP A 140 20.40 11.38 -11.89
CA ASP A 140 18.97 11.43 -12.22
C ASP A 140 18.77 12.27 -13.49
N LEU A 141 18.77 11.59 -14.65
CA LEU A 141 18.61 12.27 -15.94
C LEU A 141 17.22 12.87 -16.15
N VAL A 142 16.20 12.29 -15.51
CA VAL A 142 14.85 12.87 -15.57
C VAL A 142 14.80 14.15 -14.75
N GLY A 143 15.43 14.17 -13.59
CA GLY A 143 15.54 15.37 -12.75
C GLY A 143 16.27 16.52 -13.45
N ILE A 144 17.30 16.23 -14.27
CA ILE A 144 18.02 17.25 -15.06
C ILE A 144 17.11 17.95 -16.08
N ILE A 145 16.14 17.24 -16.64
CA ILE A 145 15.24 17.80 -17.66
C ILE A 145 13.89 18.29 -17.09
N TRP A 146 13.67 18.13 -15.79
CA TRP A 146 12.42 18.52 -15.14
C TRP A 146 12.55 19.90 -14.50
N ASP A 147 12.33 20.93 -15.30
CA ASP A 147 12.61 22.33 -14.93
C ASP A 147 11.78 22.84 -13.74
N ASP A 148 10.57 22.31 -13.57
CA ASP A 148 9.60 22.67 -12.51
C ASP A 148 9.41 21.53 -11.49
N ARG A 149 10.44 20.72 -11.26
CA ARG A 149 10.39 19.63 -10.28
C ARG A 149 10.08 20.15 -8.89
N PRO A 150 9.06 19.60 -8.20
CA PRO A 150 8.80 19.95 -6.81
C PRO A 150 10.02 19.75 -5.91
N GLU A 151 10.18 20.61 -4.91
CA GLU A 151 11.23 20.44 -3.89
C GLU A 151 10.96 19.19 -3.03
N LEU A 152 11.98 18.71 -2.32
CA LEU A 152 11.79 17.66 -1.32
C LEU A 152 10.84 18.16 -0.22
N PRO A 153 9.80 17.40 0.15
CA PRO A 153 8.88 17.79 1.20
C PRO A 153 9.57 17.81 2.57
N HIS A 154 9.03 18.62 3.49
CA HIS A 154 9.47 18.75 4.87
C HIS A 154 8.28 19.11 5.77
N ALA A 155 7.26 18.27 5.75
CA ALA A 155 6.05 18.45 6.52
C ALA A 155 6.32 18.40 8.04
N PRO A 156 5.48 19.07 8.86
CA PRO A 156 5.60 19.01 10.33
C PRO A 156 5.56 17.58 10.85
N VAL A 157 6.42 17.29 11.83
CA VAL A 157 6.51 15.99 12.47
C VAL A 157 5.68 15.98 13.76
N ARG A 158 4.85 14.95 13.91
CA ARG A 158 4.09 14.65 15.12
C ARG A 158 4.76 13.52 15.90
N ILE A 159 4.85 13.66 17.21
CA ILE A 159 5.26 12.59 18.13
C ILE A 159 4.02 11.76 18.48
N LEU A 160 4.11 10.44 18.31
CA LEU A 160 3.07 9.51 18.69
C LEU A 160 3.31 9.07 20.15
N THR A 161 2.43 9.51 21.05
CA THR A 161 2.55 9.21 22.48
C THR A 161 2.28 7.73 22.79
N ALA A 162 2.70 7.26 23.96
CA ALA A 162 2.48 5.89 24.41
C ALA A 162 0.99 5.51 24.51
N GLU A 163 0.08 6.49 24.63
CA GLU A 163 -1.36 6.30 24.59
C GLU A 163 -1.82 5.68 23.26
N TYR A 164 -1.12 6.01 22.17
CA TYR A 164 -1.43 5.51 20.82
C TYR A 164 -0.47 4.40 20.39
N SER A 165 0.83 4.53 20.66
CA SER A 165 1.85 3.56 20.23
C SER A 165 1.96 2.33 21.13
N GLY A 166 1.51 2.41 22.39
CA GLY A 166 1.58 1.33 23.38
C GLY A 166 2.99 0.95 23.83
N ARG A 167 4.05 1.40 23.13
CA ARG A 167 5.45 1.09 23.44
C ARG A 167 6.34 2.32 23.25
N SER A 168 7.32 2.47 24.12
CA SER A 168 8.30 3.55 24.03
C SER A 168 9.30 3.32 22.88
N THR A 169 9.86 4.40 22.37
CA THR A 169 10.98 4.33 21.39
C THR A 169 12.18 3.59 21.97
N ALA A 170 12.49 3.80 23.24
CA ALA A 170 13.61 3.12 23.91
C ALA A 170 13.44 1.58 23.92
N ASP A 171 12.22 1.08 24.21
CA ASP A 171 11.94 -0.36 24.18
C ASP A 171 12.03 -0.93 22.76
N LYS A 172 11.52 -0.22 21.76
CA LYS A 172 11.60 -0.63 20.36
C LYS A 172 13.05 -0.70 19.87
N LEU A 173 13.86 0.31 20.21
CA LEU A 173 15.29 0.33 19.89
C LEU A 173 16.04 -0.83 20.56
N ALA A 174 15.70 -1.15 21.82
CA ALA A 174 16.31 -2.29 22.54
C ALA A 174 15.98 -3.63 21.86
N ASP A 175 14.72 -3.83 21.40
CA ASP A 175 14.33 -5.05 20.70
C ASP A 175 15.08 -5.20 19.36
N VAL A 176 15.20 -4.12 18.57
CA VAL A 176 15.93 -4.16 17.30
C VAL A 176 17.41 -4.45 17.54
N ARG A 177 18.03 -3.85 18.58
CA ARG A 177 19.43 -4.18 18.95
C ARG A 177 19.61 -5.63 19.34
N ALA A 178 18.64 -6.21 20.05
CA ALA A 178 18.68 -7.65 20.39
C ALA A 178 18.62 -8.55 19.14
N GLU A 179 17.88 -8.15 18.10
CA GLU A 179 17.90 -8.89 16.83
C GLU A 179 19.19 -8.68 16.05
N MET A 180 19.77 -7.45 16.06
CA MET A 180 21.09 -7.21 15.49
C MET A 180 22.16 -8.10 16.12
N GLU A 181 22.18 -8.21 17.46
CA GLU A 181 23.12 -9.08 18.19
C GLU A 181 22.99 -10.55 17.77
N LYS A 182 21.74 -11.08 17.67
CA LYS A 182 21.47 -12.44 17.20
C LYS A 182 22.00 -12.71 15.79
N GLN A 183 21.98 -11.69 14.94
CA GLN A 183 22.46 -11.76 13.56
C GLN A 183 23.95 -11.40 13.42
N GLY A 184 24.63 -11.04 14.52
CA GLY A 184 26.03 -10.64 14.54
C GLY A 184 26.29 -9.30 13.86
N ALA A 185 25.27 -8.45 13.71
CA ALA A 185 25.39 -7.15 13.07
C ALA A 185 25.79 -6.06 14.06
N SER A 186 26.82 -5.27 13.73
CA SER A 186 27.29 -4.14 14.52
C SER A 186 26.62 -2.81 14.12
N VAL A 187 26.12 -2.73 12.89
CA VAL A 187 25.41 -1.56 12.35
C VAL A 187 24.14 -2.03 11.64
N HIS A 188 23.03 -1.35 11.86
CA HIS A 188 21.81 -1.52 11.07
C HIS A 188 21.50 -0.23 10.31
N LEU A 189 21.44 -0.31 8.98
CA LEU A 189 21.07 0.80 8.11
C LEU A 189 19.62 0.65 7.66
N LEU A 190 18.77 1.57 8.10
CA LEU A 190 17.35 1.62 7.77
C LEU A 190 17.08 2.73 6.75
N THR A 191 16.49 2.35 5.63
CA THR A 191 16.02 3.27 4.58
C THR A 191 14.49 3.32 4.53
N SER A 192 13.78 2.29 5.00
CA SER A 192 12.33 2.23 5.00
C SER A 192 11.73 3.29 5.93
N LEU A 193 10.97 4.21 5.37
CA LEU A 193 10.30 5.29 6.11
C LEU A 193 9.31 4.77 7.13
N TYR A 194 8.63 3.66 6.81
CA TYR A 194 7.64 3.02 7.69
C TYR A 194 8.28 2.46 8.94
N ASP A 195 9.44 1.80 8.78
CA ASP A 195 10.20 1.22 9.89
C ASP A 195 10.78 2.30 10.80
N ILE A 196 11.32 3.37 10.21
CA ILE A 196 11.86 4.52 10.96
C ILE A 196 10.74 5.22 11.73
N ALA A 197 9.62 5.52 11.08
CA ALA A 197 8.48 6.19 11.72
C ALA A 197 7.90 5.36 12.88
N TRP A 198 7.79 4.03 12.72
CA TRP A 198 7.36 3.13 13.78
C TRP A 198 8.37 3.08 14.92
N LEU A 199 9.66 2.93 14.61
CA LEU A 199 10.74 2.77 15.58
C LEU A 199 10.89 4.03 16.47
N LEU A 200 10.84 5.20 15.85
CA LEU A 200 10.99 6.49 16.53
C LEU A 200 9.68 7.06 17.10
N ASN A 201 8.55 6.41 16.92
CA ASN A 201 7.22 6.93 17.28
C ASN A 201 6.96 8.33 16.71
N VAL A 202 7.33 8.58 15.48
CA VAL A 202 7.09 9.84 14.77
C VAL A 202 6.20 9.64 13.54
N ARG A 203 5.42 10.66 13.21
CA ARG A 203 4.59 10.68 12.01
C ARG A 203 4.76 12.03 11.33
N GLY A 204 4.83 12.02 10.00
CA GLY A 204 4.95 13.22 9.16
C GLY A 204 3.87 13.29 8.10
N GLY A 205 4.12 14.04 7.05
CA GLY A 205 3.23 14.23 5.92
C GLY A 205 4.01 14.44 4.61
N ASP A 206 5.19 13.84 4.51
CA ASP A 206 6.06 14.02 3.34
C ASP A 206 5.58 13.23 2.10
N ILE A 207 4.69 12.28 2.30
CA ILE A 207 4.01 11.53 1.22
C ILE A 207 2.50 11.66 1.45
N ASP A 208 1.77 12.01 0.39
CA ASP A 208 0.31 12.11 0.45
C ASP A 208 -0.29 10.80 0.97
N TYR A 209 -1.21 10.88 1.92
CA TYR A 209 -1.87 9.74 2.57
C TYR A 209 -0.96 8.79 3.37
N VAL A 210 0.32 9.07 3.48
CA VAL A 210 1.26 8.21 4.22
C VAL A 210 1.98 9.03 5.28
N PRO A 211 1.72 8.79 6.57
CA PRO A 211 2.20 9.66 7.64
C PRO A 211 3.67 9.39 8.01
N VAL A 212 4.59 9.64 7.09
CA VAL A 212 6.03 9.41 7.23
C VAL A 212 6.85 10.68 7.05
N VAL A 213 8.12 10.61 7.46
CA VAL A 213 9.13 11.67 7.33
C VAL A 213 10.25 11.16 6.46
N LEU A 214 10.63 11.90 5.41
CA LEU A 214 11.80 11.56 4.60
C LEU A 214 13.06 11.55 5.47
N SER A 215 13.60 10.37 5.73
CA SER A 215 14.73 10.19 6.64
C SER A 215 15.42 8.84 6.45
N TYR A 216 16.64 8.75 6.96
CA TYR A 216 17.37 7.50 7.11
C TYR A 216 17.73 7.31 8.58
N LEU A 217 18.05 6.09 8.97
CA LEU A 217 18.49 5.79 10.32
C LEU A 217 19.65 4.81 10.32
N ALA A 218 20.66 5.11 11.13
CA ALA A 218 21.72 4.18 11.44
C ALA A 218 21.67 3.84 12.94
N LEU A 219 21.60 2.56 13.25
CA LEU A 219 21.57 2.03 14.61
C LEU A 219 22.80 1.18 14.86
N THR A 220 23.50 1.48 15.96
CA THR A 220 24.57 0.63 16.51
C THR A 220 24.19 0.20 17.93
N GLU A 221 25.05 -0.57 18.59
CA GLU A 221 24.86 -0.93 20.00
C GLU A 221 24.67 0.32 20.87
N GLU A 222 25.45 1.38 20.65
CA GLU A 222 25.48 2.56 21.49
C GLU A 222 24.72 3.76 20.94
N GLN A 223 24.61 3.90 19.61
CA GLN A 223 24.12 5.10 18.93
C GLN A 223 22.83 4.82 18.16
N CYS A 224 22.02 5.86 18.07
CA CYS A 224 20.89 5.94 17.13
C CYS A 224 21.01 7.29 16.40
N LEU A 225 21.34 7.25 15.12
CA LEU A 225 21.54 8.43 14.27
C LEU A 225 20.37 8.55 13.30
N TRP A 226 19.61 9.64 13.42
CA TRP A 226 18.49 9.94 12.54
C TRP A 226 18.90 11.01 11.53
N PHE A 227 18.94 10.66 10.26
CA PHE A 227 19.30 11.55 9.15
C PHE A 227 18.04 12.18 8.58
N VAL A 228 17.84 13.46 8.84
CA VAL A 228 16.58 14.15 8.53
C VAL A 228 16.84 15.62 8.16
N GLN A 229 15.91 16.24 7.44
CA GLN A 229 16.00 17.65 7.11
C GLN A 229 15.85 18.52 8.39
N ASP A 230 16.71 19.51 8.59
CA ASP A 230 16.67 20.37 9.78
C ASP A 230 15.34 21.16 9.89
N ALA A 231 14.69 21.44 8.77
CA ALA A 231 13.43 22.15 8.69
C ALA A 231 12.28 21.50 9.48
N VAL A 232 12.30 20.18 9.70
CA VAL A 232 11.25 19.46 10.44
C VAL A 232 11.51 19.42 11.96
N LEU A 233 12.69 19.82 12.43
CA LEU A 233 13.14 19.69 13.80
C LEU A 233 12.66 20.85 14.69
N THR A 234 11.48 20.74 15.28
CA THR A 234 10.97 21.67 16.28
C THR A 234 11.67 21.51 17.64
N ASP A 235 11.57 22.49 18.54
CA ASP A 235 12.14 22.39 19.89
C ASP A 235 11.54 21.20 20.68
N GLU A 236 10.26 20.92 20.52
CA GLU A 236 9.56 19.78 21.13
C GLU A 236 10.15 18.47 20.61
N LEU A 237 10.30 18.34 19.29
CA LEU A 237 10.88 17.14 18.67
C LEU A 237 12.34 16.94 19.10
N ARG A 238 13.14 18.01 19.14
CA ARG A 238 14.54 17.94 19.64
C ARG A 238 14.60 17.49 21.10
N ALA A 239 13.70 17.95 21.96
CA ALA A 239 13.62 17.51 23.35
C ALA A 239 13.28 16.02 23.45
N TYR A 240 12.29 15.57 22.69
CA TYR A 240 11.91 14.15 22.60
C TYR A 240 13.05 13.25 22.11
N LEU A 241 13.73 13.66 21.06
CA LEU A 241 14.87 12.91 20.52
C LEU A 241 16.02 12.82 21.53
N ALA A 242 16.33 13.92 22.21
CA ALA A 242 17.36 13.95 23.26
C ALA A 242 17.02 13.04 24.45
N GLU A 243 15.75 13.00 24.88
CA GLU A 243 15.27 12.09 25.94
C GLU A 243 15.47 10.61 25.54
N ASN A 244 15.25 10.28 24.26
CA ASN A 244 15.42 8.94 23.71
C ASN A 244 16.84 8.65 23.23
N ARG A 245 17.82 9.55 23.45
CA ARG A 245 19.23 9.45 23.03
C ARG A 245 19.39 9.24 21.51
N ILE A 246 18.55 9.93 20.74
CA ILE A 246 18.61 9.94 19.27
C ILE A 246 19.34 11.21 18.83
N GLU A 247 20.39 11.02 18.07
CA GLU A 247 21.19 12.10 17.50
C GLU A 247 20.74 12.40 16.07
N THR A 248 20.52 13.67 15.73
CA THR A 248 20.14 14.06 14.37
C THR A 248 21.34 14.40 13.53
N ARG A 249 21.26 14.06 12.23
CA ARG A 249 22.24 14.38 11.19
C ARG A 249 21.52 14.97 9.97
N PRO A 250 22.20 15.78 9.13
CA PRO A 250 21.61 16.24 7.87
C PRO A 250 21.21 15.05 6.99
N TYR A 251 20.02 15.11 6.37
CA TYR A 251 19.48 14.05 5.51
C TYR A 251 20.49 13.58 4.45
N GLU A 252 21.13 14.50 3.76
CA GLU A 252 22.09 14.24 2.68
C GLU A 252 23.39 13.55 3.15
N SER A 253 23.70 13.58 4.45
CA SER A 253 24.94 13.01 4.98
C SER A 253 24.86 11.49 5.25
N PHE A 254 23.74 10.85 4.94
CA PHE A 254 23.57 9.41 5.17
C PHE A 254 24.53 8.55 4.35
N TYR A 255 24.70 8.88 3.08
CA TYR A 255 25.62 8.12 2.21
C TYR A 255 27.10 8.32 2.62
N ASP A 256 27.49 9.53 3.03
CA ASP A 256 28.83 9.77 3.56
C ASP A 256 29.09 8.96 4.84
N TYR A 257 28.07 8.85 5.71
CA TYR A 257 28.16 7.99 6.89
C TYR A 257 28.32 6.52 6.50
N ALA A 258 27.53 6.02 5.57
CA ALA A 258 27.63 4.64 5.09
C ALA A 258 28.99 4.32 4.47
N ALA A 259 29.52 5.22 3.65
CA ALA A 259 30.86 5.11 3.05
C ALA A 259 32.00 5.13 4.09
N ALA A 260 31.77 5.76 5.25
CA ALA A 260 32.74 5.84 6.34
C ALA A 260 32.71 4.65 7.30
N ILE A 261 31.79 3.67 7.12
CA ILE A 261 31.75 2.45 7.95
C ILE A 261 33.05 1.65 7.71
N PRO A 262 33.83 1.31 8.77
CA PRO A 262 35.12 0.66 8.60
C PRO A 262 35.00 -0.77 8.05
N ALA A 263 36.03 -1.21 7.34
CA ALA A 263 36.21 -2.61 6.98
C ALA A 263 36.23 -3.50 8.24
N GLY A 264 35.55 -4.65 8.17
CA GLY A 264 35.39 -5.58 9.28
C GLY A 264 34.15 -5.36 10.14
N GLU A 265 33.40 -4.25 9.92
CA GLU A 265 32.06 -4.10 10.48
C GLU A 265 31.06 -4.96 9.73
N THR A 266 30.00 -5.41 10.44
CA THR A 266 28.89 -6.19 9.87
C THR A 266 27.64 -5.33 9.82
N VAL A 267 27.15 -5.06 8.62
CA VAL A 267 25.98 -4.20 8.36
C VAL A 267 24.74 -5.04 8.06
N LEU A 268 23.71 -4.90 8.88
CA LEU A 268 22.37 -5.43 8.61
C LEU A 268 21.61 -4.43 7.72
N LEU A 269 21.10 -4.90 6.61
CA LEU A 269 20.17 -4.17 5.73
C LEU A 269 19.34 -5.15 4.90
N ASP A 270 18.20 -4.70 4.40
CA ASP A 270 17.36 -5.47 3.47
C ASP A 270 17.56 -4.91 2.05
N LYS A 271 18.22 -5.67 1.18
CA LYS A 271 18.49 -5.28 -0.22
C LYS A 271 17.24 -5.09 -1.07
N ARG A 272 16.08 -5.53 -0.61
CA ARG A 272 14.80 -5.32 -1.32
C ARG A 272 14.24 -3.92 -1.10
N VAL A 273 14.59 -3.27 0.01
CA VAL A 273 14.08 -1.95 0.40
C VAL A 273 15.15 -0.89 0.58
N CYS A 274 16.43 -1.24 0.55
CA CYS A 274 17.51 -0.25 0.45
C CYS A 274 17.91 -0.04 -1.01
N ASN A 275 18.31 1.17 -1.36
CA ASN A 275 18.69 1.49 -2.72
C ASN A 275 20.11 1.02 -3.09
N TYR A 276 20.32 0.83 -4.39
CA TYR A 276 21.58 0.34 -4.95
C TYR A 276 22.78 1.24 -4.61
N ARG A 277 22.58 2.56 -4.62
CA ARG A 277 23.65 3.52 -4.29
C ARG A 277 24.20 3.27 -2.91
N LEU A 278 23.33 3.06 -1.91
CA LEU A 278 23.75 2.79 -0.53
C LEU A 278 24.73 1.61 -0.46
N VAL A 279 24.36 0.48 -1.07
CA VAL A 279 25.20 -0.73 -1.04
C VAL A 279 26.49 -0.55 -1.83
N SER A 280 26.45 0.18 -2.95
CA SER A 280 27.64 0.44 -3.78
C SER A 280 28.65 1.42 -3.16
N GLU A 281 28.24 2.20 -2.16
CA GLU A 281 29.11 3.13 -1.43
C GLU A 281 29.72 2.54 -0.15
N LEU A 282 29.26 1.36 0.31
CA LEU A 282 29.91 0.67 1.42
C LEU A 282 31.35 0.30 1.06
N CYS A 283 32.28 0.51 2.01
CA CYS A 283 33.68 0.26 1.73
C CYS A 283 33.98 -1.26 1.58
N GLU A 284 35.01 -1.58 0.80
CA GLU A 284 35.48 -2.94 0.62
C GLU A 284 35.88 -3.54 1.98
N GLY A 285 35.35 -4.74 2.30
CA GLY A 285 35.60 -5.45 3.57
C GLY A 285 34.55 -5.20 4.64
N VAL A 286 33.47 -4.45 4.36
CA VAL A 286 32.24 -4.46 5.15
C VAL A 286 31.49 -5.74 4.84
N GLU A 287 31.08 -6.49 5.86
CA GLU A 287 30.21 -7.66 5.70
C GLU A 287 28.74 -7.23 5.70
N ILE A 288 27.93 -7.77 4.79
CA ILE A 288 26.51 -7.44 4.69
C ILE A 288 25.67 -8.66 5.11
N VAL A 289 24.84 -8.46 6.12
CA VAL A 289 23.73 -9.36 6.47
C VAL A 289 22.50 -8.86 5.72
N ASP A 290 22.14 -9.56 4.63
CA ASP A 290 20.98 -9.25 3.79
C ASP A 290 19.75 -9.98 4.33
N GLU A 291 19.02 -9.35 5.23
CA GLU A 291 17.85 -9.91 5.89
C GLU A 291 16.74 -8.86 6.01
N THR A 292 15.50 -9.34 6.15
CA THR A 292 14.36 -8.46 6.41
C THR A 292 14.61 -7.62 7.66
N ASN A 293 14.33 -6.32 7.60
CA ASN A 293 14.44 -5.45 8.77
C ASN A 293 13.65 -6.03 9.95
N PRO A 294 14.24 -6.18 11.15
CA PRO A 294 13.55 -6.75 12.32
C PRO A 294 12.23 -6.04 12.65
N SER A 295 12.19 -4.73 12.43
CA SER A 295 11.00 -3.89 12.60
C SER A 295 9.80 -4.30 11.77
N VAL A 296 9.97 -4.95 10.62
CA VAL A 296 8.87 -5.38 9.74
C VAL A 296 7.92 -6.34 10.46
N LEU A 297 8.45 -7.38 11.08
CA LEU A 297 7.62 -8.31 11.86
C LEU A 297 7.10 -7.67 13.15
N MET A 298 7.95 -6.89 13.84
CA MET A 298 7.60 -6.26 15.11
C MET A 298 6.41 -5.30 14.98
N LYS A 299 6.36 -4.48 13.92
CA LYS A 299 5.26 -3.53 13.69
C LYS A 299 3.98 -4.17 13.17
N SER A 300 4.09 -5.30 12.49
CA SER A 300 2.92 -6.04 11.98
C SER A 300 2.09 -6.67 13.10
N ILE A 301 2.73 -7.06 14.21
CA ILE A 301 2.08 -7.63 15.40
C ILE A 301 1.69 -6.46 16.33
N LYS A 302 0.48 -5.95 16.18
CA LYS A 302 -0.05 -4.85 16.98
C LYS A 302 -0.12 -5.24 18.46
N ASN A 303 0.44 -4.41 19.32
CA ASN A 303 0.34 -4.60 20.77
C ASN A 303 -1.10 -4.34 21.26
N GLU A 304 -1.40 -4.64 22.52
CA GLU A 304 -2.76 -4.51 23.08
C GLU A 304 -3.32 -3.08 22.99
N THR A 305 -2.48 -2.06 23.13
CA THR A 305 -2.87 -0.65 23.00
C THR A 305 -3.22 -0.32 21.55
N GLU A 306 -2.36 -0.68 20.61
CA GLU A 306 -2.61 -0.50 19.18
C GLU A 306 -3.88 -1.24 18.72
N GLN A 307 -4.08 -2.49 19.16
CA GLN A 307 -5.29 -3.26 18.86
C GLN A 307 -6.56 -2.58 19.38
N LYS A 308 -6.55 -2.12 20.63
CA LYS A 308 -7.69 -1.41 21.24
C LYS A 308 -7.97 -0.10 20.50
N ASN A 309 -6.94 0.65 20.19
CA ASN A 309 -7.04 1.90 19.45
C ASN A 309 -7.58 1.66 18.04
N THR A 310 -7.09 0.66 17.32
CA THR A 310 -7.60 0.31 15.98
C THR A 310 -9.09 -0.05 16.00
N VAL A 311 -9.59 -0.75 17.02
CA VAL A 311 -11.04 -0.97 17.19
C VAL A 311 -11.79 0.35 17.27
N ASN A 312 -11.28 1.34 18.03
CA ASN A 312 -11.91 2.66 18.15
C ASN A 312 -11.88 3.42 16.80
N ALA A 313 -10.77 3.36 16.06
CA ALA A 313 -10.67 3.94 14.73
C ALA A 313 -11.74 3.37 13.78
N HIS A 314 -11.95 2.06 13.79
CA HIS A 314 -12.97 1.40 12.97
C HIS A 314 -14.41 1.73 13.37
N ILE A 315 -14.68 2.01 14.65
CA ILE A 315 -15.99 2.51 15.09
C ILE A 315 -16.25 3.89 14.49
N LYS A 316 -15.28 4.81 14.59
CA LYS A 316 -15.37 6.16 14.03
C LYS A 316 -15.56 6.13 12.51
N ASP A 317 -14.73 5.34 11.83
CA ASP A 317 -14.82 5.16 10.38
C ASP A 317 -16.15 4.53 9.96
N GLY A 318 -16.61 3.51 10.68
CA GLY A 318 -17.90 2.85 10.46
C GLY A 318 -19.08 3.81 10.59
N VAL A 319 -19.01 4.77 11.52
CA VAL A 319 -20.01 5.86 11.64
C VAL A 319 -19.98 6.74 10.41
N ALA A 320 -18.81 7.15 9.94
CA ALA A 320 -18.65 8.00 8.75
C ALA A 320 -19.19 7.30 7.49
N VAL A 321 -18.80 6.05 7.26
CA VAL A 321 -19.24 5.24 6.11
C VAL A 321 -20.74 4.96 6.18
N THR A 322 -21.30 4.65 7.36
CA THR A 322 -22.74 4.43 7.54
C THR A 322 -23.55 5.68 7.20
N LYS A 323 -23.11 6.88 7.67
CA LYS A 323 -23.75 8.15 7.32
C LYS A 323 -23.67 8.45 5.82
N PHE A 324 -22.57 8.11 5.19
CA PHE A 324 -22.40 8.23 3.75
C PHE A 324 -23.39 7.33 3.00
N ILE A 325 -23.48 6.04 3.33
CA ILE A 325 -24.40 5.11 2.66
C ILE A 325 -25.85 5.55 2.86
N TYR A 326 -26.22 5.98 4.07
CA TYR A 326 -27.54 6.55 4.35
C TYR A 326 -27.85 7.75 3.47
N TRP A 327 -26.93 8.74 3.40
CA TRP A 327 -27.09 9.92 2.56
C TRP A 327 -27.24 9.56 1.08
N LEU A 328 -26.40 8.67 0.58
CA LEU A 328 -26.42 8.20 -0.80
C LEU A 328 -27.76 7.55 -1.14
N LYS A 329 -28.19 6.55 -0.38
CA LYS A 329 -29.48 5.83 -0.57
C LYS A 329 -30.70 6.74 -0.48
N LYS A 330 -30.67 7.76 0.37
CA LYS A 330 -31.78 8.70 0.56
C LYS A 330 -31.91 9.71 -0.60
N ASN A 331 -30.82 10.08 -1.23
CA ASN A 331 -30.77 11.20 -2.15
C ASN A 331 -30.53 10.82 -3.62
N ILE A 332 -30.06 9.61 -3.91
CA ILE A 332 -29.86 9.16 -5.30
C ILE A 332 -31.13 9.28 -6.11
N GLY A 333 -31.03 9.80 -7.34
CA GLY A 333 -32.15 10.09 -8.22
C GLY A 333 -33.01 11.31 -7.83
N LYS A 334 -32.73 11.96 -6.68
CA LYS A 334 -33.43 13.17 -6.22
C LYS A 334 -32.53 14.42 -6.27
N THR A 335 -31.25 14.24 -6.02
CA THR A 335 -30.24 15.29 -6.03
C THR A 335 -29.13 14.88 -6.99
N PRO A 336 -28.66 15.77 -7.88
CA PRO A 336 -27.50 15.48 -8.72
C PRO A 336 -26.29 15.11 -7.87
N MET A 337 -25.64 14.03 -8.22
CA MET A 337 -24.44 13.51 -7.57
C MET A 337 -23.47 12.99 -8.64
N THR A 338 -22.18 13.07 -8.37
CA THR A 338 -21.12 12.49 -9.19
C THR A 338 -20.20 11.64 -8.34
N GLU A 339 -19.30 10.90 -8.94
CA GLU A 339 -18.28 10.12 -8.23
C GLU A 339 -17.45 11.01 -7.29
N LEU A 340 -16.98 12.18 -7.77
CA LEU A 340 -16.26 13.16 -6.95
C LEU A 340 -17.10 13.70 -5.81
N SER A 341 -18.35 14.11 -6.07
CA SER A 341 -19.19 14.66 -5.02
C SER A 341 -19.54 13.63 -3.93
N ALA A 342 -19.60 12.36 -4.29
CA ALA A 342 -19.80 11.25 -3.35
C ALA A 342 -18.54 11.00 -2.53
N SER A 343 -17.38 11.00 -3.17
CA SER A 343 -16.07 10.89 -2.52
C SER A 343 -15.86 12.03 -1.51
N ASP A 344 -16.09 13.29 -1.93
CA ASP A 344 -15.97 14.48 -1.07
C ASP A 344 -16.91 14.41 0.14
N TYR A 345 -18.13 13.92 -0.06
CA TYR A 345 -19.08 13.78 1.04
C TYR A 345 -18.58 12.76 2.07
N LEU A 346 -18.03 11.62 1.63
CA LEU A 346 -17.47 10.61 2.53
C LEU A 346 -16.26 11.17 3.30
N ALA A 347 -15.34 11.86 2.61
CA ALA A 347 -14.19 12.49 3.23
C ALA A 347 -14.63 13.51 4.31
N ALA A 348 -15.68 14.29 4.04
CA ALA A 348 -16.23 15.22 5.02
C ALA A 348 -16.82 14.51 6.26
N ARG A 349 -17.43 13.30 6.10
CA ARG A 349 -17.94 12.51 7.25
C ARG A 349 -16.81 11.95 8.10
N ARG A 350 -15.67 11.57 7.50
CA ARG A 350 -14.45 11.18 8.21
C ARG A 350 -13.86 12.36 8.98
N ALA A 351 -13.76 13.52 8.34
CA ALA A 351 -13.23 14.74 8.97
C ALA A 351 -14.04 15.22 10.18
N GLU A 352 -15.30 14.81 10.32
CA GLU A 352 -16.11 15.10 11.53
C GLU A 352 -15.75 14.22 12.73
N GLN A 353 -15.02 13.14 12.54
CA GLN A 353 -14.66 12.22 13.61
C GLN A 353 -13.49 12.77 14.42
N GLU A 354 -13.59 12.63 15.74
CA GLU A 354 -12.51 13.05 16.64
C GLU A 354 -11.21 12.29 16.35
N GLY A 355 -10.10 13.00 16.26
CA GLY A 355 -8.78 12.40 16.03
C GLY A 355 -8.52 12.01 14.57
N PHE A 356 -9.40 12.35 13.62
CA PHE A 356 -9.12 12.21 12.19
C PHE A 356 -7.89 13.04 11.80
N LEU A 357 -6.98 12.44 11.06
CA LEU A 357 -5.74 13.08 10.62
C LEU A 357 -5.75 13.35 9.12
N ASP A 358 -6.05 12.34 8.32
CA ASP A 358 -6.10 12.40 6.86
C ASP A 358 -6.78 11.14 6.30
N LEU A 359 -7.01 11.09 4.99
CA LEU A 359 -7.35 9.85 4.30
C LEU A 359 -6.14 8.90 4.31
N SER A 360 -6.37 7.58 4.26
CA SER A 360 -5.31 6.58 4.21
C SER A 360 -4.83 6.28 2.78
N PHE A 361 -5.63 6.67 1.79
CA PHE A 361 -5.32 6.67 0.35
C PHE A 361 -6.36 7.50 -0.41
N ASP A 362 -6.11 7.72 -1.70
CA ASP A 362 -7.04 8.45 -2.57
C ASP A 362 -8.32 7.62 -2.79
N THR A 363 -9.48 8.20 -2.46
CA THR A 363 -10.74 7.47 -2.46
C THR A 363 -11.10 6.95 -3.85
N ILE A 364 -11.29 5.67 -3.98
CA ILE A 364 -11.85 5.02 -5.15
C ILE A 364 -13.38 5.12 -5.03
N CYS A 365 -13.98 5.93 -5.88
CA CYS A 365 -15.45 6.05 -5.95
C CYS A 365 -15.85 5.87 -7.42
N ALA A 366 -16.28 4.67 -7.77
CA ALA A 366 -16.37 4.20 -9.15
C ALA A 366 -17.75 3.67 -9.48
N TYR A 367 -18.43 4.31 -10.44
CA TYR A 367 -19.77 3.92 -10.88
C TYR A 367 -19.74 3.14 -12.20
N GLY A 368 -20.49 2.04 -12.26
CA GLY A 368 -20.63 1.24 -13.49
C GLY A 368 -19.28 0.77 -14.03
N ALA A 369 -18.95 1.08 -15.27
CA ALA A 369 -17.74 0.63 -15.95
C ALA A 369 -16.43 1.13 -15.30
N HIS A 370 -16.45 2.29 -14.63
CA HIS A 370 -15.26 2.79 -13.91
C HIS A 370 -14.83 1.84 -12.79
N ALA A 371 -15.79 1.14 -12.17
CA ALA A 371 -15.49 0.17 -11.13
C ALA A 371 -14.72 -1.07 -11.62
N ALA A 372 -14.66 -1.32 -12.94
CA ALA A 372 -13.80 -2.35 -13.50
C ALA A 372 -12.31 -1.97 -13.51
N ILE A 373 -11.97 -0.71 -13.26
CA ILE A 373 -10.61 -0.23 -13.09
C ILE A 373 -10.29 -0.29 -11.58
N ILE A 374 -9.52 -1.28 -11.17
CA ILE A 374 -9.35 -1.69 -9.76
C ILE A 374 -8.93 -0.53 -8.83
N HIS A 375 -8.06 0.36 -9.29
CA HIS A 375 -7.55 1.53 -8.56
C HIS A 375 -8.02 2.86 -9.20
N TYR A 376 -9.27 2.90 -9.68
CA TYR A 376 -9.84 4.12 -10.23
C TYR A 376 -10.12 5.14 -9.12
N ALA A 377 -9.49 6.31 -9.23
CA ALA A 377 -9.87 7.48 -8.43
C ALA A 377 -10.48 8.52 -9.40
N PRO A 378 -11.67 9.07 -9.11
CA PRO A 378 -12.28 10.06 -9.97
C PRO A 378 -11.46 11.35 -9.98
N THR A 379 -11.33 11.95 -11.17
CA THR A 379 -10.72 13.27 -11.36
C THR A 379 -11.74 14.21 -12.02
N PRO A 380 -11.51 15.54 -12.03
CA PRO A 380 -12.41 16.45 -12.74
C PRO A 380 -12.64 16.10 -14.22
N GLU A 381 -11.67 15.42 -14.85
CA GLU A 381 -11.73 15.00 -16.25
C GLU A 381 -12.48 13.69 -16.46
N THR A 382 -12.52 12.82 -15.45
CA THR A 382 -13.13 11.48 -15.54
C THR A 382 -14.45 11.38 -14.81
N ASP A 383 -14.80 12.35 -13.98
CA ASP A 383 -15.99 12.38 -13.13
C ASP A 383 -17.29 12.19 -13.93
N ILE A 384 -18.13 11.28 -13.51
CA ILE A 384 -19.43 11.01 -14.12
C ILE A 384 -20.59 11.13 -13.12
N PRO A 385 -21.80 11.47 -13.60
CA PRO A 385 -22.98 11.49 -12.75
C PRO A 385 -23.38 10.08 -12.29
N LEU A 386 -23.84 10.00 -11.02
CA LEU A 386 -24.45 8.80 -10.46
C LEU A 386 -25.91 8.72 -10.83
N GLU A 387 -26.38 7.57 -11.29
CA GLU A 387 -27.77 7.34 -11.65
C GLU A 387 -28.44 6.36 -10.67
N ALA A 388 -29.78 6.42 -10.56
CA ALA A 388 -30.55 5.59 -9.62
C ALA A 388 -30.73 4.15 -10.13
N HIS A 389 -29.63 3.49 -10.55
CA HIS A 389 -29.55 2.09 -10.95
C HIS A 389 -28.10 1.61 -10.90
N GLY A 390 -27.89 0.29 -10.98
CA GLY A 390 -26.56 -0.32 -11.02
C GLY A 390 -25.79 -0.23 -9.70
N LEU A 391 -24.49 -0.38 -9.76
CA LEU A 391 -23.58 -0.49 -8.63
C LEU A 391 -22.59 0.66 -8.57
N LEU A 392 -22.34 1.17 -7.36
CA LEU A 392 -21.25 2.07 -7.01
C LEU A 392 -20.27 1.33 -6.10
N LEU A 393 -19.03 1.20 -6.53
CA LEU A 393 -17.94 0.70 -5.71
C LEU A 393 -17.26 1.90 -5.02
N VAL A 394 -17.16 1.85 -3.69
CA VAL A 394 -16.47 2.87 -2.89
C VAL A 394 -15.45 2.17 -2.01
N ASP A 395 -14.17 2.44 -2.28
CA ASP A 395 -13.03 1.96 -1.54
C ASP A 395 -12.27 3.14 -0.97
N SER A 396 -12.06 3.15 0.35
CA SER A 396 -11.63 4.34 1.07
C SER A 396 -11.21 4.03 2.49
N GLY A 397 -10.39 4.88 3.07
CA GLY A 397 -9.99 4.73 4.45
C GLY A 397 -9.54 6.04 5.08
N GLY A 398 -9.18 5.99 6.34
CA GLY A 398 -8.69 7.17 7.08
C GLY A 398 -7.65 6.83 8.12
N HIS A 399 -6.76 7.79 8.36
CA HIS A 399 -5.86 7.82 9.49
C HIS A 399 -6.53 8.56 10.63
N TYR A 400 -6.59 7.92 11.78
CA TYR A 400 -7.02 8.48 13.06
C TYR A 400 -5.86 8.40 14.04
N LEU A 401 -5.88 9.20 15.12
CA LEU A 401 -4.89 9.04 16.19
C LEU A 401 -4.87 7.62 16.79
N GLU A 402 -5.94 6.87 16.58
CA GLU A 402 -6.10 5.51 17.08
C GLU A 402 -5.75 4.40 16.06
N GLY A 403 -5.51 4.73 14.80
CA GLY A 403 -5.17 3.72 13.78
C GLY A 403 -5.48 4.12 12.37
N THR A 404 -5.30 3.19 11.46
CA THR A 404 -5.58 3.32 10.03
C THR A 404 -6.74 2.41 9.67
N THR A 405 -7.62 2.87 8.78
CA THR A 405 -8.75 2.07 8.26
C THR A 405 -8.67 1.92 6.76
N ASP A 406 -9.21 0.79 6.30
CA ASP A 406 -9.39 0.42 4.91
C ASP A 406 -10.71 -0.32 4.75
N ILE A 407 -11.56 0.12 3.83
CA ILE A 407 -12.88 -0.45 3.63
C ILE A 407 -13.37 -0.27 2.20
N THR A 408 -13.81 -1.36 1.58
CA THR A 408 -14.63 -1.28 0.37
C THR A 408 -16.06 -1.69 0.63
N ARG A 409 -17.01 -0.90 0.11
CA ARG A 409 -18.41 -1.28 -0.03
C ARG A 409 -18.88 -1.04 -1.46
N THR A 410 -19.47 -2.07 -2.06
CA THR A 410 -20.23 -1.93 -3.30
C THR A 410 -21.69 -1.73 -2.96
N ILE A 411 -22.30 -0.68 -3.49
CA ILE A 411 -23.62 -0.17 -3.10
C ILE A 411 -24.53 -0.16 -4.33
N ALA A 412 -25.71 -0.79 -4.21
CA ALA A 412 -26.76 -0.69 -5.23
C ALA A 412 -27.41 0.69 -5.18
N LEU A 413 -27.34 1.45 -6.26
CA LEU A 413 -27.97 2.79 -6.37
C LEU A 413 -29.45 2.72 -6.73
N GLY A 414 -29.97 1.53 -7.01
CA GLY A 414 -31.34 1.25 -7.39
C GLY A 414 -31.46 -0.18 -7.95
N PRO A 415 -32.28 -0.42 -8.98
CA PRO A 415 -32.35 -1.74 -9.59
C PRO A 415 -31.00 -2.19 -10.13
N VAL A 416 -30.63 -3.44 -9.85
CA VAL A 416 -29.47 -4.13 -10.40
C VAL A 416 -29.90 -5.26 -11.32
N THR A 417 -29.09 -5.61 -12.29
CA THR A 417 -29.31 -6.75 -13.18
C THR A 417 -29.14 -8.07 -12.45
N ASP A 418 -29.65 -9.16 -13.03
CA ASP A 418 -29.47 -10.51 -12.46
C ASP A 418 -27.98 -10.91 -12.43
N ALA A 419 -27.18 -10.45 -13.39
CA ALA A 419 -25.73 -10.68 -13.43
C ALA A 419 -25.04 -9.97 -12.27
N GLU A 420 -25.26 -8.66 -12.09
CA GLU A 420 -24.71 -7.88 -10.97
C GLU A 420 -25.08 -8.49 -9.62
N ARG A 421 -26.33 -8.93 -9.46
CA ARG A 421 -26.81 -9.56 -8.23
C ARG A 421 -26.11 -10.89 -7.96
N ALA A 422 -25.96 -11.74 -8.98
CA ALA A 422 -25.28 -13.01 -8.86
C ALA A 422 -23.80 -12.82 -8.51
N ASP A 423 -23.13 -11.90 -9.15
CA ASP A 423 -21.71 -11.61 -8.95
C ASP A 423 -21.44 -10.93 -7.60
N PHE A 424 -22.30 -9.98 -7.20
CA PHE A 424 -22.23 -9.41 -5.85
C PHE A 424 -22.35 -10.49 -4.76
N THR A 425 -23.28 -11.42 -4.95
CA THR A 425 -23.48 -12.51 -3.98
C THR A 425 -22.28 -13.46 -3.95
N ARG A 426 -21.63 -13.73 -5.08
CA ARG A 426 -20.37 -14.53 -5.11
C ARG A 426 -19.23 -13.83 -4.35
N VAL A 427 -19.02 -12.53 -4.61
CA VAL A 427 -18.00 -11.75 -3.88
C VAL A 427 -18.31 -11.68 -2.39
N LEU A 428 -19.58 -11.53 -2.00
CA LEU A 428 -19.99 -11.59 -0.60
C LEU A 428 -19.67 -12.96 0.03
N ARG A 429 -19.95 -14.07 -0.66
CA ARG A 429 -19.61 -15.43 -0.19
C ARG A 429 -18.09 -15.56 0.00
N SER A 430 -17.30 -15.06 -0.95
CA SER A 430 -15.83 -15.03 -0.87
C SER A 430 -15.36 -14.34 0.40
N HIS A 431 -15.85 -13.14 0.66
CA HIS A 431 -15.55 -12.38 1.87
C HIS A 431 -15.98 -13.11 3.15
N LEU A 432 -17.21 -13.64 3.21
CA LEU A 432 -17.73 -14.33 4.40
C LEU A 432 -16.92 -15.59 4.74
N HIS A 433 -16.45 -16.34 3.76
CA HIS A 433 -15.67 -17.56 3.97
C HIS A 433 -14.33 -17.27 4.60
N LEU A 434 -13.60 -16.26 4.12
CA LEU A 434 -12.30 -15.89 4.68
C LEU A 434 -12.44 -15.21 6.05
N ALA A 435 -13.37 -14.26 6.19
CA ALA A 435 -13.61 -13.56 7.46
C ALA A 435 -13.98 -14.49 8.63
N ASN A 436 -14.63 -15.63 8.34
CA ASN A 436 -15.04 -16.62 9.35
C ASN A 436 -14.13 -17.84 9.42
N ALA A 437 -12.93 -17.78 8.84
CA ALA A 437 -11.96 -18.87 8.84
C ALA A 437 -11.50 -19.22 10.26
N ARG A 438 -11.36 -20.52 10.52
CA ARG A 438 -10.64 -21.07 11.67
C ARG A 438 -9.48 -21.93 11.16
N PHE A 439 -8.30 -21.71 11.68
CA PHE A 439 -7.09 -22.36 11.19
C PHE A 439 -6.10 -22.66 12.32
N LEU A 440 -5.16 -23.53 12.08
CA LEU A 440 -4.08 -23.82 13.02
C LEU A 440 -2.98 -22.75 12.89
N HIS A 441 -2.40 -22.35 14.02
CA HIS A 441 -1.18 -21.55 14.04
C HIS A 441 -0.09 -22.22 13.20
N GLY A 442 0.63 -21.43 12.43
CA GLY A 442 1.57 -21.89 11.42
C GLY A 442 1.04 -21.72 9.99
N CYS A 443 -0.25 -21.45 9.80
CA CYS A 443 -0.78 -21.02 8.50
C CYS A 443 -0.28 -19.62 8.14
N THR A 444 -0.04 -19.46 6.85
CA THR A 444 0.22 -18.16 6.19
C THR A 444 -1.02 -17.75 5.39
N GLY A 445 -1.04 -16.54 4.87
CA GLY A 445 -2.11 -16.09 3.99
C GLY A 445 -2.24 -16.93 2.70
N LEU A 446 -1.14 -17.53 2.23
CA LEU A 446 -1.15 -18.47 1.10
C LEU A 446 -2.07 -19.67 1.34
N ASN A 447 -2.15 -20.15 2.58
CA ASN A 447 -3.01 -21.28 2.93
C ASN A 447 -4.51 -20.92 2.97
N LEU A 448 -4.83 -19.65 3.26
CA LEU A 448 -6.19 -19.20 3.52
C LEU A 448 -6.84 -18.49 2.34
N ASP A 449 -6.08 -17.94 1.41
CA ASP A 449 -6.58 -17.21 0.24
C ASP A 449 -7.61 -18.00 -0.57
N ILE A 450 -7.45 -19.32 -0.66
CA ILE A 450 -8.36 -20.21 -1.37
C ILE A 450 -9.81 -20.14 -0.83
N LEU A 451 -10.00 -19.82 0.45
CA LEU A 451 -11.34 -19.69 1.04
C LEU A 451 -12.13 -18.55 0.40
N ALA A 452 -11.45 -17.46 0.03
CA ALA A 452 -12.08 -16.35 -0.69
C ALA A 452 -12.22 -16.64 -2.19
N ARG A 453 -11.32 -17.41 -2.80
CA ARG A 453 -11.39 -17.67 -4.25
C ARG A 453 -12.36 -18.78 -4.62
N GLU A 454 -12.58 -19.77 -3.73
CA GLU A 454 -13.42 -20.92 -4.01
C GLU A 454 -14.81 -20.54 -4.58
N PRO A 455 -15.60 -19.59 -4.01
CA PRO A 455 -16.91 -19.25 -4.55
C PRO A 455 -16.90 -18.63 -5.95
N LEU A 456 -15.80 -18.00 -6.35
CA LEU A 456 -15.60 -17.47 -7.70
C LEU A 456 -15.10 -18.55 -8.66
N TRP A 457 -14.13 -19.37 -8.24
CA TRP A 457 -13.61 -20.47 -9.07
C TRP A 457 -14.65 -21.56 -9.37
N GLU A 458 -15.61 -21.78 -8.47
CA GLU A 458 -16.79 -22.62 -8.76
C GLU A 458 -17.60 -22.14 -9.99
N ALA A 459 -17.47 -20.85 -10.35
CA ALA A 459 -18.14 -20.23 -11.48
C ALA A 459 -17.18 -19.91 -12.65
N ASP A 460 -15.95 -20.43 -12.64
CA ASP A 460 -14.89 -20.13 -13.61
C ASP A 460 -14.54 -18.62 -13.65
N LEU A 461 -14.68 -17.91 -12.55
CA LEU A 461 -14.37 -16.48 -12.37
C LEU A 461 -13.18 -16.32 -11.43
N ASP A 462 -12.43 -15.21 -11.58
CA ASP A 462 -11.29 -14.87 -10.72
C ASP A 462 -11.03 -13.36 -10.72
N TYR A 463 -10.23 -12.89 -9.76
CA TYR A 463 -9.66 -11.55 -9.71
C TYR A 463 -8.13 -11.61 -9.71
N LYS A 464 -7.50 -10.58 -10.28
CA LYS A 464 -6.04 -10.56 -10.55
C LYS A 464 -5.20 -9.84 -9.49
N HIS A 465 -5.80 -9.39 -8.37
CA HIS A 465 -5.08 -8.81 -7.23
C HIS A 465 -4.97 -9.79 -6.05
N GLY A 466 -4.26 -9.41 -5.00
CA GLY A 466 -4.25 -10.16 -3.74
C GLY A 466 -5.62 -10.10 -3.06
N THR A 467 -5.94 -11.10 -2.25
CA THR A 467 -7.19 -11.09 -1.48
C THR A 467 -7.10 -10.18 -0.24
N GLY A 468 -5.89 -9.73 0.11
CA GLY A 468 -5.70 -8.82 1.21
C GLY A 468 -4.23 -8.61 1.56
N HIS A 469 -3.99 -7.58 2.37
CA HIS A 469 -2.68 -7.13 2.82
C HIS A 469 -2.71 -6.75 4.30
N GLY A 470 -1.55 -6.69 4.95
CA GLY A 470 -1.45 -6.12 6.29
C GLY A 470 -1.72 -4.61 6.27
N VAL A 471 -2.13 -4.07 7.42
CA VAL A 471 -2.43 -2.64 7.60
C VAL A 471 -1.52 -2.05 8.69
N GLY A 472 -0.91 -0.89 8.40
CA GLY A 472 -0.06 -0.17 9.34
C GLY A 472 -0.86 0.57 10.41
N HIS A 473 -0.27 0.78 11.59
CA HIS A 473 -0.89 1.58 12.65
C HIS A 473 -0.48 3.05 12.55
N ILE A 474 -1.34 3.88 11.98
CA ILE A 474 -1.03 5.27 11.59
C ILE A 474 0.24 5.28 10.72
N LEU A 475 0.27 4.39 9.74
CA LEU A 475 1.34 4.20 8.75
C LEU A 475 0.71 3.83 7.42
N ASN A 476 1.50 3.36 6.45
CA ASN A 476 0.98 2.95 5.15
C ASN A 476 -0.19 1.96 5.31
N VAL A 477 -1.24 2.15 4.53
CA VAL A 477 -2.38 1.24 4.47
C VAL A 477 -1.93 -0.17 4.06
N HIS A 478 -0.98 -0.29 3.13
CA HIS A 478 -0.35 -1.55 2.77
C HIS A 478 0.89 -1.82 3.64
N GLU A 479 0.82 -2.79 4.54
CA GLU A 479 1.93 -3.16 5.41
C GLU A 479 2.22 -4.67 5.36
N GLY A 480 3.43 -5.05 4.94
CA GLY A 480 3.89 -6.44 5.11
C GLY A 480 4.25 -6.76 6.56
N PRO A 481 4.53 -8.04 6.89
CA PRO A 481 4.75 -9.18 6.00
C PRO A 481 3.52 -10.11 5.83
N ASN A 482 2.36 -9.79 6.39
CA ASN A 482 1.15 -10.59 6.26
C ASN A 482 0.27 -10.09 5.09
N GLY A 483 -0.45 -11.03 4.48
CA GLY A 483 -1.38 -10.76 3.39
C GLY A 483 -1.99 -12.05 2.88
N PHE A 484 -3.10 -11.99 2.15
CA PHE A 484 -3.75 -13.14 1.53
C PHE A 484 -3.46 -13.15 0.03
N ARG A 485 -2.76 -14.19 -0.45
CA ARG A 485 -2.43 -14.39 -1.86
C ARG A 485 -2.29 -15.88 -2.17
N TRP A 486 -2.81 -16.32 -3.29
CA TRP A 486 -2.74 -17.71 -3.72
C TRP A 486 -1.41 -18.11 -4.38
N ARG A 487 -0.61 -17.12 -4.79
CA ARG A 487 0.74 -17.31 -5.34
C ARG A 487 1.74 -16.47 -4.56
N GLN A 488 2.91 -17.04 -4.30
CA GLN A 488 4.04 -16.27 -3.82
C GLN A 488 4.64 -15.47 -4.99
N SER A 489 5.02 -14.23 -4.71
CA SER A 489 5.85 -13.41 -5.60
C SER A 489 7.24 -13.27 -4.99
N PRO A 490 8.32 -13.46 -5.78
CA PRO A 490 9.69 -13.23 -5.30
C PRO A 490 9.94 -11.79 -4.80
N GLU A 491 9.12 -10.85 -5.27
CA GLU A 491 9.22 -9.43 -4.97
C GLU A 491 8.51 -9.03 -3.66
N ARG A 492 7.68 -9.91 -3.10
CA ARG A 492 6.87 -9.61 -1.92
C ARG A 492 7.10 -10.60 -0.78
N SER A 493 7.29 -10.08 0.42
CA SER A 493 7.56 -10.86 1.63
C SER A 493 6.30 -11.40 2.35
N GLU A 494 5.15 -11.46 1.69
CA GLU A 494 3.84 -11.78 2.28
C GLU A 494 3.66 -13.28 2.64
N GLY A 495 4.73 -13.96 2.98
CA GLY A 495 4.72 -15.39 3.34
C GLY A 495 4.82 -15.67 4.84
N SER A 496 4.64 -14.67 5.70
CA SER A 496 4.77 -14.87 7.15
C SER A 496 3.60 -15.65 7.75
N VAL A 497 3.91 -16.39 8.82
CA VAL A 497 2.87 -17.02 9.65
C VAL A 497 1.98 -15.93 10.25
N LEU A 498 0.67 -16.17 10.23
CA LEU A 498 -0.32 -15.27 10.82
C LEU A 498 -0.26 -15.37 12.34
N GLU A 499 0.17 -14.29 12.98
CA GLU A 499 0.32 -14.17 14.43
C GLU A 499 -0.84 -13.40 15.07
N GLU A 500 -1.10 -13.66 16.36
CA GLU A 500 -2.05 -12.86 17.12
C GLU A 500 -1.64 -11.39 17.15
N GLY A 501 -2.56 -10.49 16.81
CA GLY A 501 -2.30 -9.06 16.72
C GLY A 501 -2.01 -8.55 15.31
N MET A 502 -1.82 -9.42 14.32
CA MET A 502 -1.73 -9.01 12.92
C MET A 502 -3.11 -8.60 12.41
N ILE A 503 -3.16 -7.50 11.66
CA ILE A 503 -4.34 -7.00 10.97
C ILE A 503 -4.13 -7.23 9.48
N THR A 504 -5.13 -7.79 8.80
CA THR A 504 -5.06 -8.09 7.36
C THR A 504 -6.41 -7.77 6.72
N THR A 505 -6.42 -7.12 5.56
CA THR A 505 -7.67 -6.90 4.80
C THR A 505 -8.17 -8.21 4.19
N ASP A 506 -9.47 -8.28 3.95
CA ASP A 506 -10.18 -9.34 3.24
C ASP A 506 -11.03 -8.65 2.18
N GLU A 507 -10.52 -8.58 0.95
CA GLU A 507 -11.01 -7.70 -0.13
C GLU A 507 -11.23 -8.45 -1.46
N PRO A 508 -11.89 -9.60 -1.51
CA PRO A 508 -12.20 -10.26 -2.76
C PRO A 508 -13.02 -9.35 -3.68
N GLY A 509 -12.81 -9.47 -4.99
CA GLY A 509 -13.52 -8.67 -5.97
C GLY A 509 -13.84 -9.42 -7.26
N LEU A 510 -14.60 -8.77 -8.13
CA LEU A 510 -14.86 -9.22 -9.50
C LEU A 510 -15.03 -8.01 -10.41
N TYR A 511 -14.36 -7.99 -11.56
CA TYR A 511 -14.27 -6.83 -12.44
C TYR A 511 -14.59 -7.23 -13.87
N ILE A 512 -15.69 -6.71 -14.41
CA ILE A 512 -16.17 -6.98 -15.75
C ILE A 512 -15.91 -5.75 -16.62
N GLU A 513 -14.93 -5.85 -17.53
CA GLU A 513 -14.52 -4.75 -18.41
C GLU A 513 -15.73 -4.14 -19.12
N ASP A 514 -15.78 -2.81 -19.16
CA ASP A 514 -16.85 -1.99 -19.76
C ASP A 514 -18.24 -2.18 -19.12
N ALA A 515 -18.34 -2.82 -17.95
CA ALA A 515 -19.62 -3.08 -17.30
C ALA A 515 -19.67 -2.62 -15.83
N TYR A 516 -19.01 -3.34 -14.92
CA TYR A 516 -19.02 -3.03 -13.49
C TYR A 516 -17.84 -3.69 -12.75
N GLY A 517 -17.56 -3.19 -11.56
CA GLY A 517 -16.70 -3.84 -10.58
C GLY A 517 -17.39 -3.99 -9.23
N ILE A 518 -17.03 -5.05 -8.52
CA ILE A 518 -17.54 -5.38 -7.19
C ILE A 518 -16.35 -5.72 -6.31
N ARG A 519 -16.22 -5.07 -5.14
CA ARG A 519 -15.32 -5.44 -4.06
C ARG A 519 -16.05 -5.27 -2.74
N ILE A 520 -15.87 -6.21 -1.82
CA ILE A 520 -16.36 -6.13 -0.44
C ILE A 520 -15.16 -6.39 0.44
N GLU A 521 -14.86 -5.43 1.30
CA GLU A 521 -13.65 -5.44 2.10
C GLU A 521 -13.91 -5.14 3.56
N SER A 522 -13.16 -5.82 4.41
CA SER A 522 -13.07 -5.54 5.84
C SER A 522 -11.67 -5.86 6.36
N GLU A 523 -11.22 -5.15 7.38
CA GLU A 523 -10.02 -5.48 8.14
C GLU A 523 -10.29 -6.57 9.18
N LEU A 524 -9.42 -7.55 9.22
CA LEU A 524 -9.48 -8.72 10.09
C LEU A 524 -8.30 -8.75 11.06
N LEU A 525 -8.57 -8.78 12.36
CA LEU A 525 -7.58 -8.93 13.41
C LEU A 525 -7.41 -10.41 13.77
N CYS A 526 -6.21 -10.94 13.61
CA CYS A 526 -5.88 -12.32 13.97
C CYS A 526 -5.87 -12.51 15.49
N ARG A 527 -6.58 -13.52 15.97
CA ARG A 527 -6.75 -13.86 17.39
C ARG A 527 -6.44 -15.32 17.67
N LYS A 528 -5.94 -15.62 18.85
CA LYS A 528 -5.87 -16.98 19.38
C LYS A 528 -7.26 -17.47 19.80
N GLY A 529 -7.58 -18.67 19.34
CA GLY A 529 -8.78 -19.40 19.73
C GLY A 529 -8.46 -20.53 20.73
N VAL A 530 -9.18 -21.64 20.62
CA VAL A 530 -8.98 -22.82 21.46
C VAL A 530 -7.61 -23.46 21.21
N LYS A 531 -6.92 -23.84 22.28
CA LYS A 531 -5.75 -24.72 22.25
C LYS A 531 -6.13 -26.10 22.73
N ASN A 532 -5.85 -27.13 21.96
CA ASN A 532 -6.15 -28.53 22.28
C ASN A 532 -5.01 -29.46 21.81
N GLU A 533 -5.28 -30.77 21.76
CA GLU A 533 -4.29 -31.79 21.32
C GLU A 533 -3.86 -31.64 19.86
N PHE A 534 -4.64 -30.95 19.00
CA PHE A 534 -4.29 -30.68 17.61
C PHE A 534 -3.44 -29.41 17.43
N GLY A 535 -3.32 -28.56 18.45
CA GLY A 535 -2.54 -27.33 18.43
C GLY A 535 -3.29 -26.09 18.85
N GLN A 536 -2.71 -24.92 18.57
CA GLN A 536 -3.35 -23.62 18.77
C GLN A 536 -4.19 -23.28 17.55
N PHE A 537 -5.52 -23.20 17.72
CA PHE A 537 -6.40 -22.66 16.69
C PHE A 537 -6.40 -21.15 16.72
N MET A 538 -6.50 -20.57 15.53
CA MET A 538 -6.60 -19.13 15.30
C MET A 538 -7.95 -18.82 14.63
N TYR A 539 -8.37 -17.56 14.72
CA TYR A 539 -9.56 -17.04 14.04
C TYR A 539 -9.39 -15.54 13.78
N PHE A 540 -10.28 -14.97 12.99
CA PHE A 540 -10.32 -13.54 12.74
C PHE A 540 -11.46 -12.86 13.51
N GLN A 541 -11.14 -11.72 14.11
CA GLN A 541 -12.11 -10.76 14.60
C GLN A 541 -12.26 -9.68 13.51
N ASN A 542 -13.47 -9.52 12.98
CA ASN A 542 -13.74 -8.43 12.06
C ASN A 542 -13.69 -7.08 12.81
N LEU A 543 -12.97 -6.11 12.28
CA LEU A 543 -12.82 -4.77 12.82
C LEU A 543 -13.76 -3.77 12.15
N THR A 544 -14.05 -3.95 10.87
CA THR A 544 -14.83 -3.01 10.04
C THR A 544 -16.30 -2.99 10.45
N CYS A 545 -16.81 -1.82 10.77
CA CYS A 545 -18.15 -1.60 11.33
C CYS A 545 -19.08 -0.84 10.37
N ALA A 546 -19.31 -1.35 9.16
CA ALA A 546 -20.23 -0.74 8.19
C ALA A 546 -21.13 -1.77 7.51
N PRO A 547 -22.41 -1.44 7.21
CA PRO A 547 -23.32 -2.41 6.62
C PRO A 547 -22.87 -2.85 5.23
N ILE A 548 -23.10 -4.13 4.90
CA ILE A 548 -23.03 -4.67 3.55
C ILE A 548 -24.42 -4.54 2.92
N ASP A 549 -24.50 -4.05 1.70
CA ASP A 549 -25.76 -3.69 1.07
C ASP A 549 -26.62 -4.93 0.72
N LEU A 550 -27.77 -5.06 1.37
CA LEU A 550 -28.71 -6.15 1.16
C LEU A 550 -29.46 -6.08 -0.18
N ASP A 551 -29.53 -4.89 -0.82
CA ASP A 551 -30.31 -4.69 -2.04
C ASP A 551 -29.69 -5.41 -3.26
N ALA A 552 -28.38 -5.69 -3.21
CA ALA A 552 -27.64 -6.37 -4.27
C ALA A 552 -27.53 -7.91 -4.05
N ILE A 553 -28.08 -8.47 -2.97
CA ILE A 553 -27.90 -9.89 -2.62
C ILE A 553 -29.01 -10.76 -3.22
N ASP A 554 -28.64 -11.92 -3.80
CA ASP A 554 -29.53 -13.05 -3.98
C ASP A 554 -29.53 -13.93 -2.71
N VAL A 555 -30.50 -13.71 -1.85
CA VAL A 555 -30.64 -14.46 -0.57
C VAL A 555 -30.76 -15.97 -0.79
N ASN A 556 -31.30 -16.42 -1.93
CA ASN A 556 -31.47 -17.84 -2.22
C ASN A 556 -30.18 -18.54 -2.61
N ALA A 557 -29.17 -17.77 -3.08
CA ALA A 557 -27.84 -18.28 -3.40
C ALA A 557 -26.93 -18.43 -2.17
N LEU A 558 -27.34 -17.87 -1.01
CA LEU A 558 -26.60 -18.03 0.24
C LEU A 558 -27.01 -19.31 0.97
N THR A 559 -26.06 -20.06 1.49
CA THR A 559 -26.28 -21.16 2.42
C THR A 559 -26.80 -20.65 3.78
N VAL A 560 -27.36 -21.54 4.58
CA VAL A 560 -27.80 -21.23 5.95
C VAL A 560 -26.66 -20.68 6.81
N THR A 561 -25.43 -21.20 6.60
CA THR A 561 -24.24 -20.76 7.32
C THR A 561 -23.82 -19.35 6.91
N GLU A 562 -23.77 -19.05 5.62
CA GLU A 562 -23.41 -17.73 5.11
C GLU A 562 -24.42 -16.66 5.53
N ARG A 563 -25.74 -16.98 5.49
CA ARG A 563 -26.77 -16.08 6.02
C ARG A 563 -26.59 -15.83 7.51
N ARG A 564 -26.28 -16.85 8.29
CA ARG A 564 -26.01 -16.69 9.72
C ARG A 564 -24.81 -15.77 9.95
N TRP A 565 -23.68 -15.96 9.25
CA TRP A 565 -22.49 -15.12 9.36
C TRP A 565 -22.80 -13.65 9.03
N LEU A 566 -23.52 -13.39 7.93
CA LEU A 566 -23.93 -12.05 7.56
C LEU A 566 -24.85 -11.41 8.61
N ASN A 567 -25.83 -12.16 9.13
CA ASN A 567 -26.74 -11.67 10.16
C ASN A 567 -26.00 -11.37 11.48
N GLU A 568 -25.04 -12.20 11.89
CA GLU A 568 -24.18 -11.97 13.05
C GLU A 568 -23.32 -10.71 12.86
N TYR A 569 -22.71 -10.53 11.68
CA TYR A 569 -21.97 -9.33 11.33
C TYR A 569 -22.87 -8.08 11.38
N HIS A 570 -24.02 -8.10 10.75
CA HIS A 570 -24.95 -6.97 10.73
C HIS A 570 -25.50 -6.61 12.13
N ALA A 571 -25.74 -7.61 12.96
CA ALA A 571 -26.13 -7.37 14.36
C ALA A 571 -25.03 -6.62 15.12
N ALA A 572 -23.76 -7.03 14.96
CA ALA A 572 -22.61 -6.34 15.57
C ALA A 572 -22.45 -4.92 15.02
N VAL A 573 -22.60 -4.70 13.71
CA VAL A 573 -22.58 -3.37 13.10
C VAL A 573 -23.67 -2.47 13.70
N TYR A 574 -24.90 -2.96 13.82
CA TYR A 574 -25.98 -2.17 14.40
C TYR A 574 -25.69 -1.81 15.86
N GLU A 575 -25.26 -2.78 16.65
CA GLU A 575 -24.96 -2.58 18.08
C GLU A 575 -23.85 -1.54 18.30
N THR A 576 -22.83 -1.57 17.45
CA THR A 576 -21.65 -0.70 17.54
C THR A 576 -21.92 0.71 17.02
N VAL A 577 -22.58 0.84 15.87
CA VAL A 577 -22.70 2.12 15.16
C VAL A 577 -23.96 2.93 15.57
N ALA A 578 -25.07 2.26 15.85
CA ALA A 578 -26.34 2.92 16.15
C ALA A 578 -26.28 3.96 17.31
N PRO A 579 -25.48 3.79 18.39
CA PRO A 579 -25.36 4.79 19.46
C PRO A 579 -24.83 6.15 18.98
N HIS A 580 -24.10 6.20 17.86
CA HIS A 580 -23.46 7.40 17.31
C HIS A 580 -24.27 8.09 16.21
N LEU A 581 -25.47 7.59 15.90
CA LEU A 581 -26.30 8.06 14.81
C LEU A 581 -27.51 8.88 15.31
N THR A 582 -28.03 9.74 14.45
CA THR A 582 -29.34 10.38 14.63
C THR A 582 -30.46 9.35 14.58
N GLU A 583 -31.67 9.71 15.02
CA GLU A 583 -32.81 8.78 15.02
C GLU A 583 -33.16 8.28 13.60
N ASP A 584 -33.16 9.18 12.61
CA ASP A 584 -33.47 8.80 11.21
C ASP A 584 -32.42 7.83 10.64
N GLU A 585 -31.14 8.11 10.87
CA GLU A 585 -30.01 7.23 10.46
C GLU A 585 -30.09 5.87 11.17
N ARG A 586 -30.45 5.85 12.44
CA ARG A 586 -30.59 4.62 13.25
C ARG A 586 -31.75 3.74 12.77
N VAL A 587 -32.89 4.36 12.43
CA VAL A 587 -34.03 3.65 11.85
C VAL A 587 -33.63 3.04 10.52
N TRP A 588 -32.95 3.78 9.67
CA TRP A 588 -32.45 3.27 8.39
C TRP A 588 -31.44 2.15 8.59
N LEU A 589 -30.45 2.32 9.51
CA LEU A 589 -29.43 1.29 9.76
C LEU A 589 -30.07 -0.02 10.24
N ARG A 590 -31.12 0.05 11.07
CA ARG A 590 -31.83 -1.14 11.51
C ARG A 590 -32.43 -1.92 10.34
N ASP A 591 -32.94 -1.23 9.33
CA ASP A 591 -33.47 -1.89 8.13
C ASP A 591 -32.33 -2.40 7.23
N ALA A 592 -31.25 -1.62 7.06
CA ALA A 592 -30.07 -1.99 6.28
C ALA A 592 -29.30 -3.20 6.89
N THR A 593 -29.44 -3.44 8.19
CA THR A 593 -28.81 -4.55 8.92
C THR A 593 -29.81 -5.63 9.37
N ARG A 594 -31.03 -5.65 8.80
CA ARG A 594 -32.05 -6.66 9.15
C ARG A 594 -31.56 -8.07 8.81
N ALA A 595 -32.01 -9.04 9.58
CA ALA A 595 -31.74 -10.44 9.28
C ALA A 595 -32.43 -10.89 7.98
N ILE A 596 -31.74 -11.73 7.19
CA ILE A 596 -32.22 -12.29 5.93
C ILE A 596 -32.25 -13.82 5.96
#